data_2dcdb8a9d19010411652ea7e9b3ecf61
#
_entry.id   2dcdb8a9d19010411652ea7e9b3ecf61
#
_cell.length_a   1.000
_cell.length_b   1.000
_cell.length_c   1.000
_cell.angle_alpha   90.00
_cell.angle_beta   90.00
_cell.angle_gamma   90.00
#
_symmetry.space_group_name_H-M   'P 1'
#
loop_
_entity.id
_entity.type
_entity.pdbx_description
1 polymer ?
#
loop_
_entity_poly.entity_id
_entity_poly.type
_entity_poly.pdbx_seq_one_letter_code
_entity_poly.pdbx_strand_id
1 'polypeptide(L)'
;ESKETAVSNAESSVASCNAAKAQIDVTKASLERTMLIAPFDGIIAEIEGELGEYVTPSPVGVATKPTVDLIDNTCIYIKAPIDEIDAPEVISGLKARITMDAFGQEEFPSTVTRVAPYVLDLEKQARTVEIEAVFDNPQNFLLPGYSADITIIIDTVEDALSVPTQAVIRDEFVYLINEDNTLVKQNIEVGLSNWQYSEVLSGITIDDRIVLSIDRKGVEGGVKVIVEEEIEEVQTFGPRDVS
;
A
#
# COMPACT_ATOMS: atom_id res chain seq x y z
N GLU A 1 -16.31 -74.71 15.17
CA GLU A 1 -16.59 -74.53 13.72
C GLU A 1 -17.90 -73.74 13.49
N SER A 2 -19.06 -74.17 14.02
CA SER A 2 -20.35 -73.45 13.77
C SER A 2 -20.37 -72.00 14.32
N LYS A 3 -19.75 -71.73 15.48
CA LYS A 3 -19.67 -70.39 16.05
C LYS A 3 -18.72 -69.49 15.30
N GLU A 4 -17.61 -69.98 14.86
CA GLU A 4 -16.60 -69.23 14.06
C GLU A 4 -17.17 -68.82 12.70
N THR A 5 -17.90 -69.72 12.05
CA THR A 5 -18.59 -69.42 10.78
C THR A 5 -19.70 -68.33 10.97
N ALA A 6 -20.42 -68.39 12.10
CA ALA A 6 -21.42 -67.34 12.40
C ALA A 6 -20.80 -65.98 12.69
N VAL A 7 -19.67 -65.94 13.38
CA VAL A 7 -18.91 -64.68 13.66
C VAL A 7 -18.39 -64.13 12.32
N SER A 8 -17.74 -64.93 11.50
CA SER A 8 -17.22 -64.48 10.19
C SER A 8 -18.34 -63.99 9.25
N ASN A 9 -19.51 -64.62 9.28
CA ASN A 9 -20.69 -64.11 8.52
C ASN A 9 -21.20 -62.78 9.04
N ALA A 10 -21.20 -62.60 10.35
CA ALA A 10 -21.63 -61.34 10.98
C ALA A 10 -20.62 -60.22 10.64
N GLU A 11 -19.31 -60.49 10.74
CA GLU A 11 -18.27 -59.54 10.34
C GLU A 11 -18.35 -59.15 8.88
N SER A 12 -18.56 -60.11 7.97
CA SER A 12 -18.78 -59.84 6.55
C SER A 12 -20.01 -58.97 6.29
N SER A 13 -21.09 -59.22 7.03
CA SER A 13 -22.32 -58.42 6.93
C SER A 13 -22.12 -56.99 7.42
N VAL A 14 -21.36 -56.80 8.49
CA VAL A 14 -20.99 -55.48 8.99
C VAL A 14 -20.10 -54.76 8.01
N ALA A 15 -19.12 -55.44 7.40
CA ALA A 15 -18.25 -54.84 6.39
C ALA A 15 -19.07 -54.41 5.14
N SER A 16 -20.01 -55.26 4.67
CA SER A 16 -20.90 -54.89 3.59
C SER A 16 -21.80 -53.68 3.92
N CYS A 17 -22.29 -53.59 5.15
CA CYS A 17 -23.07 -52.42 5.59
C CYS A 17 -22.22 -51.14 5.61
N ASN A 18 -20.98 -51.23 6.09
CA ASN A 18 -20.04 -50.08 6.10
C ASN A 18 -19.69 -49.65 4.67
N ALA A 19 -19.47 -50.60 3.75
CA ALA A 19 -19.22 -50.26 2.34
C ALA A 19 -20.44 -49.54 1.70
N ALA A 20 -21.67 -50.03 1.98
CA ALA A 20 -22.85 -49.36 1.51
C ALA A 20 -23.05 -47.95 2.06
N LYS A 21 -22.72 -47.75 3.36
CA LYS A 21 -22.73 -46.39 3.97
C LYS A 21 -21.71 -45.46 3.28
N ALA A 22 -20.47 -45.94 3.08
CA ALA A 22 -19.47 -45.15 2.38
C ALA A 22 -19.92 -44.79 0.94
N GLN A 23 -20.62 -45.68 0.24
CA GLN A 23 -21.17 -45.38 -1.09
C GLN A 23 -22.27 -44.31 -1.03
N ILE A 24 -23.10 -44.33 0.00
CA ILE A 24 -24.10 -43.27 0.22
C ILE A 24 -23.43 -41.93 0.47
N ASP A 25 -22.37 -41.90 1.27
CA ASP A 25 -21.63 -40.66 1.58
C ASP A 25 -20.96 -40.07 0.32
N VAL A 26 -20.38 -40.91 -0.53
CA VAL A 26 -19.85 -40.48 -1.84
C VAL A 26 -20.94 -39.88 -2.72
N THR A 27 -22.12 -40.52 -2.76
CA THR A 27 -23.25 -40.04 -3.57
C THR A 27 -23.80 -38.71 -3.05
N LYS A 28 -23.88 -38.57 -1.70
CA LYS A 28 -24.28 -37.30 -1.06
C LYS A 28 -23.27 -36.17 -1.37
N ALA A 29 -21.99 -36.44 -1.22
CA ALA A 29 -20.95 -35.46 -1.56
C ALA A 29 -21.00 -35.05 -3.05
N SER A 30 -21.32 -35.99 -3.92
CA SER A 30 -21.53 -35.69 -5.36
C SER A 30 -22.77 -34.83 -5.60
N LEU A 31 -23.84 -35.06 -4.88
CA LEU A 31 -25.06 -34.23 -4.94
C LEU A 31 -24.84 -32.83 -4.40
N GLU A 32 -24.13 -32.69 -3.25
CA GLU A 32 -23.80 -31.41 -2.69
C GLU A 32 -22.97 -30.52 -3.61
N ARG A 33 -22.09 -31.11 -4.41
CA ARG A 33 -21.31 -30.39 -5.44
C ARG A 33 -22.15 -29.87 -6.61
N THR A 34 -23.37 -30.35 -6.78
CA THR A 34 -24.28 -29.84 -7.84
C THR A 34 -25.03 -28.59 -7.39
N MET A 35 -24.91 -28.19 -6.12
CA MET A 35 -25.54 -27.01 -5.59
C MET A 35 -24.45 -26.00 -5.21
N LEU A 36 -24.42 -24.84 -5.87
CA LEU A 36 -23.56 -23.73 -5.50
C LEU A 36 -24.23 -22.92 -4.40
N ILE A 37 -23.58 -22.87 -3.25
CA ILE A 37 -24.04 -22.10 -2.06
C ILE A 37 -23.02 -21.04 -1.79
N ALA A 38 -23.48 -19.79 -1.61
CA ALA A 38 -22.60 -18.67 -1.21
C ALA A 38 -21.96 -18.98 0.16
N PRO A 39 -20.63 -18.98 0.26
CA PRO A 39 -19.93 -19.27 1.52
C PRO A 39 -19.94 -18.08 2.50
N PHE A 40 -20.24 -16.88 2.03
CA PHE A 40 -20.31 -15.62 2.80
C PHE A 40 -21.30 -14.66 2.12
N ASP A 41 -21.68 -13.61 2.85
CA ASP A 41 -22.49 -12.51 2.32
C ASP A 41 -21.61 -11.61 1.44
N GLY A 42 -22.07 -11.27 0.23
CA GLY A 42 -21.28 -10.49 -0.71
C GLY A 42 -22.06 -10.06 -1.95
N ILE A 43 -21.36 -9.50 -2.91
CA ILE A 43 -21.89 -9.07 -4.19
C ILE A 43 -21.42 -10.03 -5.28
N ILE A 44 -22.34 -10.50 -6.10
CA ILE A 44 -21.99 -11.28 -7.29
C ILE A 44 -21.45 -10.31 -8.35
N ALA A 45 -20.17 -10.42 -8.67
CA ALA A 45 -19.52 -9.58 -9.67
C ALA A 45 -19.77 -10.09 -11.08
N GLU A 46 -19.69 -11.41 -11.29
CA GLU A 46 -19.85 -12.01 -12.61
C GLU A 46 -20.48 -13.40 -12.47
N ILE A 47 -21.33 -13.75 -13.45
CA ILE A 47 -21.86 -15.09 -13.63
C ILE A 47 -21.45 -15.53 -15.03
N GLU A 48 -20.63 -16.58 -15.13
CA GLU A 48 -20.19 -17.17 -16.38
C GLU A 48 -21.12 -18.34 -16.73
N GLY A 49 -21.67 -18.33 -17.96
CA GLY A 49 -22.54 -19.35 -18.50
C GLY A 49 -24.04 -19.00 -18.52
N GLU A 50 -24.77 -19.68 -19.38
CA GLU A 50 -26.22 -19.52 -19.56
C GLU A 50 -26.98 -20.69 -18.99
N LEU A 51 -28.29 -20.51 -18.78
CA LEU A 51 -29.16 -21.56 -18.29
C LEU A 51 -29.22 -22.73 -19.29
N GLY A 52 -28.84 -23.93 -18.85
CA GLY A 52 -28.76 -25.13 -19.66
C GLY A 52 -27.37 -25.42 -20.22
N GLU A 53 -26.39 -24.57 -19.96
CA GLU A 53 -25.02 -24.80 -20.34
C GLU A 53 -24.32 -25.74 -19.34
N TYR A 54 -23.40 -26.56 -19.88
CA TYR A 54 -22.63 -27.49 -19.05
C TYR A 54 -21.42 -26.80 -18.46
N VAL A 55 -21.34 -26.75 -17.13
CA VAL A 55 -20.20 -26.18 -16.37
C VAL A 55 -19.27 -27.31 -15.97
N THR A 56 -18.02 -27.20 -16.36
CA THR A 56 -16.96 -28.16 -15.99
C THR A 56 -16.25 -27.69 -14.73
N PRO A 57 -16.07 -28.52 -13.70
CA PRO A 57 -15.19 -28.18 -12.59
C PRO A 57 -13.76 -28.01 -13.11
N SER A 58 -13.07 -27.01 -12.60
CA SER A 58 -11.68 -26.72 -12.99
C SER A 58 -10.78 -27.94 -12.79
N PRO A 59 -10.07 -28.39 -13.83
CA PRO A 59 -9.06 -29.42 -13.66
C PRO A 59 -7.95 -28.94 -12.72
N VAL A 60 -7.40 -29.83 -11.92
CA VAL A 60 -6.28 -29.50 -11.02
C VAL A 60 -5.11 -28.93 -11.83
N GLY A 61 -4.68 -27.72 -11.48
CA GLY A 61 -3.56 -27.04 -12.15
C GLY A 61 -3.89 -26.20 -13.39
N VAL A 62 -5.17 -26.13 -13.78
CA VAL A 62 -5.62 -25.23 -14.85
C VAL A 62 -6.50 -24.14 -14.24
N ALA A 63 -6.06 -22.89 -14.33
CA ALA A 63 -6.87 -21.75 -13.93
C ALA A 63 -8.00 -21.56 -14.95
N THR A 64 -9.24 -21.88 -14.56
CA THR A 64 -10.44 -21.57 -15.34
C THR A 64 -11.22 -20.50 -14.63
N LYS A 65 -11.97 -19.69 -15.37
CA LYS A 65 -12.84 -18.69 -14.78
C LYS A 65 -13.89 -19.36 -13.86
N PRO A 66 -14.19 -18.78 -12.71
CA PRO A 66 -15.25 -19.29 -11.84
C PRO A 66 -16.61 -19.12 -12.50
N THR A 67 -17.53 -20.05 -12.24
CA THR A 67 -18.93 -19.94 -12.73
C THR A 67 -19.66 -18.76 -12.11
N VAL A 68 -19.38 -18.48 -10.86
CA VAL A 68 -19.89 -17.33 -10.10
C VAL A 68 -18.72 -16.70 -9.38
N ASP A 69 -18.51 -15.40 -9.61
CA ASP A 69 -17.55 -14.61 -8.88
C ASP A 69 -18.28 -13.82 -7.78
N LEU A 70 -17.98 -14.14 -6.53
CA LEU A 70 -18.58 -13.54 -5.34
C LEU A 70 -17.51 -12.72 -4.61
N ILE A 71 -17.75 -11.42 -4.46
CA ILE A 71 -16.84 -10.48 -3.83
C ILE A 71 -17.38 -10.07 -2.45
N ASP A 72 -16.53 -10.13 -1.43
CA ASP A 72 -16.77 -9.49 -0.14
C ASP A 72 -16.32 -8.04 -0.22
N ASN A 73 -17.27 -7.11 -0.18
CA ASN A 73 -17.02 -5.67 -0.22
C ASN A 73 -17.00 -5.03 1.18
N THR A 74 -17.03 -5.81 2.24
CA THR A 74 -17.03 -5.28 3.62
C THR A 74 -15.66 -4.81 4.08
N CYS A 75 -14.59 -5.31 3.44
CA CYS A 75 -13.21 -4.97 3.78
C CYS A 75 -12.41 -4.67 2.51
N ILE A 76 -12.34 -3.38 2.17
CA ILE A 76 -11.51 -2.90 1.07
C ILE A 76 -10.17 -2.43 1.63
N TYR A 77 -9.09 -2.90 1.03
CA TYR A 77 -7.73 -2.50 1.37
C TYR A 77 -6.90 -2.28 0.11
N ILE A 78 -5.85 -1.51 0.24
CA ILE A 78 -4.91 -1.23 -0.84
C ILE A 78 -3.70 -2.15 -0.68
N LYS A 79 -3.26 -2.73 -1.78
CA LYS A 79 -1.96 -3.40 -1.90
C LYS A 79 -1.05 -2.58 -2.76
N ALA A 80 0.13 -2.28 -2.25
CA ALA A 80 1.15 -1.55 -3.00
C ALA A 80 2.52 -2.21 -2.82
N PRO A 81 3.35 -2.27 -3.88
CA PRO A 81 4.74 -2.62 -3.77
C PRO A 81 5.55 -1.39 -3.36
N ILE A 82 6.41 -1.51 -2.36
CA ILE A 82 7.41 -0.50 -2.00
C ILE A 82 8.81 -1.03 -2.30
N ASP A 83 9.76 -0.14 -2.54
CA ASP A 83 11.15 -0.52 -2.81
C ASP A 83 11.80 -1.22 -1.59
N GLU A 84 12.68 -2.20 -1.85
CA GLU A 84 13.43 -2.90 -0.79
C GLU A 84 14.26 -1.94 0.07
N ILE A 85 14.70 -0.81 -0.49
CA ILE A 85 15.52 0.17 0.23
C ILE A 85 14.70 0.90 1.29
N ASP A 86 13.44 1.22 1.00
CA ASP A 86 12.53 1.97 1.88
C ASP A 86 11.77 1.06 2.86
N ALA A 87 11.67 -0.22 2.53
CA ALA A 87 10.92 -1.18 3.33
C ALA A 87 11.32 -1.28 4.81
N PRO A 88 12.61 -1.12 5.22
CA PRO A 88 12.99 -1.18 6.63
C PRO A 88 12.38 -0.07 7.50
N GLU A 89 12.03 1.07 6.91
CA GLU A 89 11.43 2.20 7.62
C GLU A 89 9.90 2.04 7.76
N VAL A 90 9.29 1.15 6.96
CA VAL A 90 7.83 0.96 6.95
C VAL A 90 7.42 -0.13 7.91
N ILE A 91 6.64 0.25 8.92
CA ILE A 91 6.10 -0.68 9.92
C ILE A 91 4.56 -0.62 9.95
N SER A 92 3.94 -1.71 10.40
CA SER A 92 2.50 -1.73 10.64
C SER A 92 2.11 -0.68 11.68
N GLY A 93 1.04 0.05 11.42
CA GLY A 93 0.53 1.14 12.26
C GLY A 93 0.90 2.54 11.77
N LEU A 94 1.80 2.68 10.80
CA LEU A 94 2.09 3.98 10.20
C LEU A 94 0.87 4.55 9.49
N LYS A 95 0.74 5.86 9.57
CA LYS A 95 -0.28 6.59 8.82
C LYS A 95 0.12 6.69 7.36
N ALA A 96 -0.88 6.67 6.49
CA ALA A 96 -0.68 6.82 5.06
C ALA A 96 -1.82 7.65 4.45
N ARG A 97 -1.58 8.18 3.28
CA ARG A 97 -2.57 8.85 2.43
C ARG A 97 -2.68 8.05 1.13
N ILE A 98 -3.91 7.79 0.74
CA ILE A 98 -4.21 7.11 -0.51
C ILE A 98 -4.84 8.13 -1.46
N THR A 99 -4.31 8.21 -2.67
CA THR A 99 -4.94 8.94 -3.78
C THR A 99 -5.33 7.95 -4.86
N MET A 100 -6.42 8.21 -5.56
CA MET A 100 -6.93 7.31 -6.60
C MET A 100 -7.26 8.09 -7.85
N ASP A 101 -6.88 7.58 -9.01
CA ASP A 101 -7.16 8.21 -10.30
C ASP A 101 -8.63 8.53 -10.53
N ALA A 102 -9.51 7.66 -10.01
CA ALA A 102 -10.96 7.81 -10.14
C ALA A 102 -11.52 9.04 -9.39
N PHE A 103 -10.80 9.56 -8.38
CA PHE A 103 -11.25 10.66 -7.52
C PHE A 103 -10.33 11.90 -7.61
N GLY A 104 -9.43 11.91 -8.59
CA GLY A 104 -8.52 13.03 -8.81
C GLY A 104 -7.52 13.21 -7.67
N GLN A 105 -7.47 14.40 -7.07
CA GLN A 105 -6.52 14.71 -5.98
C GLN A 105 -7.12 14.56 -4.57
N GLU A 106 -8.22 13.85 -4.43
CA GLU A 106 -8.81 13.58 -3.11
C GLU A 106 -7.93 12.60 -2.35
N GLU A 107 -7.51 12.99 -1.15
CA GLU A 107 -6.68 12.19 -0.26
C GLU A 107 -7.54 11.44 0.76
N PHE A 108 -7.34 10.14 0.86
CA PHE A 108 -8.04 9.27 1.80
C PHE A 108 -7.10 8.85 2.93
N PRO A 109 -7.35 9.29 4.17
CA PRO A 109 -6.57 8.86 5.32
C PRO A 109 -6.64 7.34 5.49
N SER A 110 -5.49 6.74 5.71
CA SER A 110 -5.34 5.30 5.82
C SER A 110 -4.24 4.91 6.80
N THR A 111 -4.20 3.65 7.15
CA THR A 111 -3.20 3.10 8.07
C THR A 111 -2.63 1.82 7.47
N VAL A 112 -1.30 1.70 7.48
CA VAL A 112 -0.59 0.48 7.09
C VAL A 112 -0.91 -0.62 8.09
N THR A 113 -1.51 -1.72 7.62
CA THR A 113 -1.90 -2.84 8.48
C THR A 113 -0.91 -4.00 8.40
N ARG A 114 -0.27 -4.18 7.25
CA ARG A 114 0.64 -5.29 7.03
C ARG A 114 1.80 -4.88 6.13
N VAL A 115 2.99 -5.39 6.47
CA VAL A 115 4.18 -5.36 5.62
C VAL A 115 4.59 -6.82 5.38
N ALA A 116 4.78 -7.22 4.13
CA ALA A 116 5.17 -8.59 3.82
C ALA A 116 6.55 -8.92 4.42
N PRO A 117 6.73 -10.08 5.05
CA PRO A 117 8.01 -10.46 5.67
C PRO A 117 9.03 -11.01 4.66
N TYR A 118 8.85 -10.74 3.37
CA TYR A 118 9.72 -11.21 2.29
C TYR A 118 9.71 -10.23 1.12
N VAL A 119 10.80 -10.24 0.36
CA VAL A 119 10.96 -9.47 -0.86
C VAL A 119 10.46 -10.28 -2.04
N LEU A 120 9.63 -9.68 -2.88
CA LEU A 120 9.21 -10.26 -4.16
C LEU A 120 10.25 -9.90 -5.23
N ASP A 121 10.84 -10.91 -5.84
CA ASP A 121 11.69 -10.77 -7.02
C ASP A 121 10.90 -11.23 -8.25
N LEU A 122 10.16 -10.28 -8.83
CA LEU A 122 9.47 -10.49 -10.10
C LEU A 122 10.50 -10.30 -11.22
N GLU A 123 10.75 -11.35 -12.00
CA GLU A 123 11.75 -11.46 -13.06
C GLU A 123 12.14 -10.12 -13.73
N LYS A 124 13.35 -9.62 -13.43
CA LYS A 124 13.97 -8.40 -13.98
C LYS A 124 13.32 -7.05 -13.63
N GLN A 125 12.43 -7.00 -12.67
CA GLN A 125 11.88 -5.76 -12.13
C GLN A 125 12.53 -5.44 -10.76
N ALA A 126 12.26 -4.23 -10.28
CA ALA A 126 12.74 -3.81 -8.96
C ALA A 126 12.31 -4.79 -7.87
N ARG A 127 13.18 -5.00 -6.89
CA ARG A 127 12.86 -5.78 -5.70
C ARG A 127 11.91 -4.99 -4.83
N THR A 128 10.77 -5.58 -4.52
CA THR A 128 9.72 -4.89 -3.78
C THR A 128 9.22 -5.70 -2.59
N VAL A 129 8.74 -4.99 -1.60
CA VAL A 129 8.01 -5.53 -0.45
C VAL A 129 6.56 -5.12 -0.56
N GLU A 130 5.64 -6.08 -0.50
CA GLU A 130 4.20 -5.79 -0.55
C GLU A 130 3.74 -5.24 0.80
N ILE A 131 3.00 -4.14 0.77
CA ILE A 131 2.31 -3.59 1.93
C ILE A 131 0.80 -3.63 1.72
N GLU A 132 0.07 -3.67 2.83
CA GLU A 132 -1.38 -3.54 2.85
C GLU A 132 -1.77 -2.37 3.75
N ALA A 133 -2.64 -1.49 3.24
CA ALA A 133 -3.19 -0.37 3.98
C ALA A 133 -4.72 -0.38 3.93
N VAL A 134 -5.34 0.02 5.02
CA VAL A 134 -6.79 0.10 5.17
C VAL A 134 -7.20 1.55 5.38
N PHE A 135 -8.29 1.95 4.76
CA PHE A 135 -8.86 3.29 4.94
C PHE A 135 -9.33 3.49 6.38
N ASP A 136 -8.95 4.60 7.00
CA ASP A 136 -9.39 4.95 8.36
C ASP A 136 -10.90 5.19 8.41
N ASN A 137 -11.48 5.69 7.32
CA ASN A 137 -12.91 5.87 7.14
C ASN A 137 -13.39 5.02 5.96
N PRO A 138 -14.13 3.93 6.19
CA PRO A 138 -14.65 3.10 5.12
C PRO A 138 -15.54 3.87 4.17
N GLN A 139 -15.26 3.78 2.88
CA GLN A 139 -16.00 4.46 1.84
C GLN A 139 -16.82 3.44 1.04
N ASN A 140 -18.14 3.51 1.15
CA ASN A 140 -19.06 2.55 0.50
C ASN A 140 -19.12 2.64 -1.04
N PHE A 141 -18.47 3.67 -1.62
CA PHE A 141 -18.45 3.89 -3.07
C PHE A 141 -17.19 3.33 -3.75
N LEU A 142 -16.23 2.82 -2.99
CA LEU A 142 -15.02 2.25 -3.54
C LEU A 142 -15.30 0.89 -4.17
N LEU A 143 -14.73 0.69 -5.35
CA LEU A 143 -14.81 -0.58 -6.06
C LEU A 143 -13.45 -1.28 -6.07
N PRO A 144 -13.40 -2.59 -5.80
CA PRO A 144 -12.20 -3.37 -6.00
C PRO A 144 -11.68 -3.25 -7.44
N GLY A 145 -10.37 -3.08 -7.59
CA GLY A 145 -9.73 -2.93 -8.91
C GLY A 145 -9.42 -1.49 -9.32
N TYR A 146 -9.73 -0.49 -8.51
CA TYR A 146 -9.24 0.87 -8.75
C TYR A 146 -7.72 0.94 -8.60
N SER A 147 -7.08 1.73 -9.47
CA SER A 147 -5.67 2.12 -9.30
C SER A 147 -5.57 3.15 -8.19
N ALA A 148 -4.57 2.99 -7.34
CA ALA A 148 -4.35 3.86 -6.20
C ALA A 148 -2.85 4.03 -5.95
N ASP A 149 -2.46 5.25 -5.58
CA ASP A 149 -1.14 5.57 -5.07
C ASP A 149 -1.21 5.70 -3.55
N ILE A 150 -0.19 5.21 -2.87
CA ILE A 150 -0.08 5.31 -1.43
C ILE A 150 1.14 6.10 -1.04
N THR A 151 0.96 7.09 -0.17
CA THR A 151 2.02 7.87 0.45
C THR A 151 2.08 7.51 1.93
N ILE A 152 3.18 6.89 2.37
CA ILE A 152 3.36 6.45 3.76
C ILE A 152 4.05 7.57 4.54
N ILE A 153 3.50 7.91 5.69
CA ILE A 153 4.03 8.94 6.57
C ILE A 153 4.92 8.25 7.59
N ILE A 154 6.25 8.38 7.42
CA ILE A 154 7.23 7.74 8.31
C ILE A 154 7.42 8.56 9.57
N ASP A 155 7.55 9.87 9.41
CA ASP A 155 7.76 10.79 10.53
C ASP A 155 7.08 12.13 10.25
N THR A 156 6.75 12.86 11.32
CA THR A 156 6.09 14.16 11.22
C THR A 156 6.62 15.08 12.31
N VAL A 157 6.99 16.30 11.93
CA VAL A 157 7.29 17.37 12.87
C VAL A 157 6.29 18.49 12.67
N GLU A 158 5.65 18.91 13.76
CA GLU A 158 4.71 20.01 13.75
C GLU A 158 5.44 21.33 14.08
N ASP A 159 5.01 22.43 13.46
CA ASP A 159 5.53 23.78 13.70
C ASP A 159 7.04 23.96 13.47
N ALA A 160 7.64 23.16 12.57
CA ALA A 160 9.06 23.26 12.24
C ALA A 160 9.34 24.42 11.30
N LEU A 161 10.47 25.11 11.55
CA LEU A 161 11.03 26.04 10.57
C LEU A 161 11.60 25.23 9.40
N SER A 162 11.03 25.42 8.22
CA SER A 162 11.44 24.67 7.03
C SER A 162 11.85 25.58 5.88
N VAL A 163 12.71 25.07 5.03
CA VAL A 163 13.17 25.73 3.81
C VAL A 163 13.00 24.78 2.62
N PRO A 164 12.75 25.28 1.40
CA PRO A 164 12.77 24.43 0.23
C PRO A 164 14.09 23.67 0.11
N THR A 165 14.04 22.36 -0.03
CA THR A 165 15.23 21.47 -0.06
C THR A 165 16.22 21.89 -1.14
N GLN A 166 15.72 22.43 -2.26
CA GLN A 166 16.57 22.96 -3.32
C GLN A 166 17.47 24.14 -2.89
N ALA A 167 17.16 24.84 -1.79
CA ALA A 167 17.97 25.94 -1.26
C ALA A 167 19.09 25.45 -0.34
N VAL A 168 19.01 24.20 0.13
CA VAL A 168 19.98 23.61 1.05
C VAL A 168 21.14 23.00 0.26
N ILE A 169 22.35 23.39 0.62
CA ILE A 169 23.55 22.92 -0.06
C ILE A 169 24.28 21.91 0.83
N ARG A 170 24.36 20.66 0.38
CA ARG A 170 25.05 19.52 1.02
C ARG A 170 24.58 19.24 2.46
N ASP A 171 23.35 19.62 2.79
CA ASP A 171 22.79 19.54 4.15
C ASP A 171 23.60 20.30 5.22
N GLU A 172 24.40 21.30 4.79
CA GLU A 172 25.30 22.04 5.68
C GLU A 172 24.98 23.53 5.76
N PHE A 173 24.54 24.14 4.66
CA PHE A 173 24.37 25.60 4.62
C PHE A 173 23.36 26.06 3.57
N VAL A 174 22.90 27.29 3.76
CA VAL A 174 22.09 28.06 2.79
C VAL A 174 22.78 29.39 2.47
N TYR A 175 22.36 30.05 1.40
CA TYR A 175 22.72 31.42 1.13
C TYR A 175 21.61 32.37 1.60
N LEU A 176 21.94 33.28 2.51
CA LEU A 176 21.06 34.37 2.93
C LEU A 176 21.34 35.62 2.10
N ILE A 177 20.32 36.45 1.94
CA ILE A 177 20.45 37.80 1.37
C ILE A 177 20.37 38.81 2.50
N ASN A 178 21.46 39.53 2.76
CA ASN A 178 21.46 40.60 3.75
C ASN A 178 20.83 41.91 3.21
N GLU A 179 20.69 42.93 4.04
CA GLU A 179 20.08 44.22 3.70
C GLU A 179 20.77 44.93 2.52
N ASP A 180 22.05 44.69 2.28
CA ASP A 180 22.84 45.23 1.17
C ASP A 180 22.72 44.45 -0.14
N ASN A 181 21.81 43.46 -0.19
CA ASN A 181 21.67 42.50 -1.27
C ASN A 181 22.96 41.71 -1.59
N THR A 182 23.72 41.39 -0.54
CA THR A 182 24.91 40.56 -0.65
C THR A 182 24.64 39.15 -0.12
N LEU A 183 25.13 38.14 -0.83
CA LEU A 183 24.99 36.75 -0.40
C LEU A 183 25.91 36.45 0.78
N VAL A 184 25.33 35.88 1.81
CA VAL A 184 26.08 35.40 2.99
C VAL A 184 25.86 33.90 3.13
N LYS A 185 26.96 33.15 3.21
CA LYS A 185 26.92 31.75 3.52
C LYS A 185 26.58 31.57 5.00
N GLN A 186 25.43 30.94 5.27
CA GLN A 186 24.95 30.64 6.62
C GLN A 186 24.91 29.14 6.84
N ASN A 187 25.65 28.64 7.81
CA ASN A 187 25.58 27.24 8.20
C ASN A 187 24.29 27.00 8.97
N ILE A 188 23.66 25.88 8.65
CA ILE A 188 22.42 25.42 9.28
C ILE A 188 22.57 23.99 9.78
N GLU A 189 21.73 23.62 10.69
CA GLU A 189 21.56 22.24 11.13
C GLU A 189 20.22 21.75 10.59
N VAL A 190 20.27 20.71 9.73
CA VAL A 190 19.10 20.16 9.05
C VAL A 190 18.53 19.02 9.88
N GLY A 191 17.23 19.02 10.08
CA GLY A 191 16.47 17.95 10.72
C GLY A 191 15.85 17.00 9.69
N LEU A 192 14.54 16.77 9.79
CA LEU A 192 13.80 15.99 8.82
C LEU A 192 13.78 16.69 7.45
N SER A 193 13.92 15.90 6.40
CA SER A 193 13.96 16.42 5.03
C SER A 193 13.17 15.50 4.11
N ASN A 194 12.44 16.10 3.18
CA ASN A 194 11.83 15.41 2.05
C ASN A 194 12.28 16.06 0.73
N TRP A 195 11.71 15.64 -0.39
CA TRP A 195 12.08 16.17 -1.70
C TRP A 195 11.65 17.64 -1.93
N GLN A 196 10.72 18.18 -1.15
CA GLN A 196 10.23 19.57 -1.24
C GLN A 196 10.86 20.49 -0.20
N TYR A 197 10.89 20.05 1.06
CA TYR A 197 11.27 20.86 2.21
C TYR A 197 12.27 20.14 3.12
N SER A 198 13.14 20.93 3.74
CA SER A 198 14.06 20.49 4.79
C SER A 198 13.81 21.30 6.06
N GLU A 199 13.64 20.60 7.18
CA GLU A 199 13.57 21.22 8.49
C GLU A 199 14.90 21.85 8.86
N VAL A 200 14.88 23.03 9.47
CA VAL A 200 16.06 23.69 9.99
C VAL A 200 15.95 23.80 11.50
N LEU A 201 16.82 23.05 12.19
CA LEU A 201 16.87 23.02 13.66
C LEU A 201 17.57 24.26 14.23
N SER A 202 18.55 24.80 13.51
CA SER A 202 19.29 25.98 13.92
C SER A 202 19.99 26.67 12.74
N GLY A 203 20.33 27.95 12.93
CA GLY A 203 21.17 28.74 12.00
C GLY A 203 20.44 29.83 11.25
N ILE A 204 19.11 29.77 11.12
CA ILE A 204 18.30 30.81 10.49
C ILE A 204 17.03 31.09 11.31
N THR A 205 16.37 32.17 10.97
CA THR A 205 15.11 32.61 11.57
C THR A 205 14.04 32.79 10.49
N ILE A 206 12.79 32.94 10.89
CA ILE A 206 11.65 33.09 9.96
C ILE A 206 11.73 34.37 9.11
N ASP A 207 12.47 35.39 9.61
CA ASP A 207 12.62 36.68 8.93
C ASP A 207 13.78 36.67 7.91
N ASP A 208 14.59 35.60 7.87
CA ASP A 208 15.74 35.52 6.97
C ASP A 208 15.32 35.23 5.52
N ARG A 209 15.96 35.93 4.59
CA ARG A 209 15.71 35.79 3.15
C ARG A 209 16.70 34.80 2.54
N ILE A 210 16.20 33.71 1.97
CA ILE A 210 17.00 32.61 1.45
C ILE A 210 16.99 32.63 -0.08
N VAL A 211 18.13 32.26 -0.68
CA VAL A 211 18.26 32.11 -2.14
C VAL A 211 17.76 30.74 -2.57
N LEU A 212 16.75 30.69 -3.44
CA LEU A 212 16.25 29.45 -4.02
C LEU A 212 17.02 29.01 -5.26
N SER A 213 17.48 29.96 -6.08
CA SER A 213 18.14 29.67 -7.37
C SER A 213 19.64 29.52 -7.23
N ILE A 214 20.09 28.50 -6.49
CA ILE A 214 21.52 28.24 -6.22
C ILE A 214 22.30 27.72 -7.43
N ASP A 215 21.63 27.17 -8.44
CA ASP A 215 22.27 26.59 -9.64
C ASP A 215 22.73 27.63 -10.67
N ARG A 216 22.42 28.91 -10.45
CA ARG A 216 22.87 29.98 -11.35
C ARG A 216 24.37 30.23 -11.19
N LYS A 217 25.06 30.40 -12.34
CA LYS A 217 26.49 30.74 -12.32
C LYS A 217 26.75 32.06 -11.61
N GLY A 218 27.66 32.05 -10.66
CA GLY A 218 28.06 33.22 -9.89
C GLY A 218 27.39 33.37 -8.53
N VAL A 219 26.58 32.38 -8.10
CA VAL A 219 26.04 32.33 -6.74
C VAL A 219 27.13 31.84 -5.80
N GLU A 220 27.84 32.80 -5.18
CA GLU A 220 28.88 32.55 -4.20
C GLU A 220 28.78 33.57 -3.04
N GLY A 221 29.29 33.21 -1.87
CA GLY A 221 29.33 34.14 -0.73
C GLY A 221 30.06 35.44 -1.04
N GLY A 222 29.48 36.59 -0.67
CA GLY A 222 30.04 37.92 -0.90
C GLY A 222 29.64 38.57 -2.23
N VAL A 223 28.88 37.90 -3.08
CA VAL A 223 28.40 38.45 -4.35
C VAL A 223 27.13 39.28 -4.12
N LYS A 224 27.03 40.43 -4.79
CA LYS A 224 25.78 41.22 -4.84
C LYS A 224 24.82 40.64 -5.83
N VAL A 225 23.59 40.49 -5.42
CA VAL A 225 22.49 39.92 -6.24
C VAL A 225 21.38 40.95 -6.46
N ILE A 226 20.64 40.75 -7.53
CA ILE A 226 19.38 41.44 -7.78
C ILE A 226 18.27 40.45 -7.55
N VAL A 227 17.34 40.78 -6.66
CA VAL A 227 16.18 39.95 -6.40
C VAL A 227 15.21 40.15 -7.57
N GLU A 228 14.96 39.10 -8.31
CA GLU A 228 14.03 39.10 -9.45
C GLU A 228 12.59 38.86 -8.99
N GLU A 229 12.40 37.95 -8.04
CA GLU A 229 11.10 37.54 -7.50
C GLU A 229 11.25 37.15 -6.02
N GLU A 230 10.32 37.53 -5.19
CA GLU A 230 10.25 37.14 -3.78
C GLU A 230 9.01 36.29 -3.59
N ILE A 231 9.20 35.05 -3.10
CA ILE A 231 8.14 34.12 -2.81
C ILE A 231 7.99 34.07 -1.29
N GLU A 232 6.84 34.56 -0.80
CA GLU A 232 6.47 34.41 0.61
C GLU A 232 5.79 33.02 0.80
N GLU A 233 6.56 31.99 1.09
CA GLU A 233 6.03 30.71 1.51
C GLU A 233 6.32 30.48 3.00
N VAL A 234 5.32 30.74 3.82
CA VAL A 234 5.27 30.24 5.20
C VAL A 234 4.45 28.96 5.15
N GLN A 235 5.10 27.82 4.91
CA GLN A 235 4.43 26.54 4.99
C GLN A 235 4.83 25.82 6.28
N THR A 236 3.81 25.36 6.99
CA THR A 236 3.98 24.35 8.05
C THR A 236 4.44 23.04 7.40
N PHE A 237 5.49 22.45 7.95
CA PHE A 237 6.11 21.24 7.45
C PHE A 237 5.09 20.10 7.33
N GLY A 238 4.96 19.53 6.14
CA GLY A 238 4.22 18.30 5.93
C GLY A 238 5.08 17.06 6.24
N PRO A 239 4.46 15.89 6.43
CA PRO A 239 5.16 14.67 6.81
C PRO A 239 6.19 14.23 5.77
N ARG A 240 7.23 13.48 6.22
CA ARG A 240 8.17 12.79 5.35
C ARG A 240 7.42 11.67 4.63
N ASP A 241 7.27 11.80 3.33
CA ASP A 241 6.53 10.90 2.48
C ASP A 241 7.50 9.95 1.76
N VAL A 242 7.20 8.65 1.79
CA VAL A 242 7.82 7.63 0.95
C VAL A 242 6.77 7.15 -0.04
N SER A 243 7.05 7.31 -1.31
CA SER A 243 6.17 6.91 -2.41
C SER A 243 6.73 5.69 -3.15
#